data_a33c8f12a831169061ab7cb49ce0f107
#
_entry.id   a33c8f12a831169061ab7cb49ce0f107
#
_cell.length_a   1.000
_cell.length_b   1.000
_cell.length_c   1.000
_cell.angle_alpha   90.00
_cell.angle_beta   90.00
_cell.angle_gamma   90.00
#
_symmetry.space_group_name_H-M   'P 1'
#
loop_
_entity.id
_entity.type
_entity.pdbx_description
1 polymer ?
#
loop_
_entity_poly.entity_id
_entity_poly.type
_entity_poly.pdbx_seq_one_letter_code
_entity_poly.pdbx_strand_id
1 'polypeptide(L)'
;MRRVNLIPMAGEGQRFIDAGYTTPKPLIDINGLPMVVNAANSLPEADQWIFVCRESHIKSANIDKVLMQCFPGALILTVNQLTAGQVCTCLLARDYLRMDDQLTIGTCDNGMKYDYNKFDDLIYRNDALIWTFRGHSTVLQNPSMYGWVEVDKEGSATGVSCKMPISD
;
A
#
# COMPACT_ATOMS: atom_id res chain seq x y z
N MET A 1 -3.94 13.67 -16.98
CA MET A 1 -2.97 13.38 -15.89
C MET A 1 -2.93 11.87 -15.74
N ARG A 2 -1.76 11.23 -15.82
CA ARG A 2 -1.63 9.77 -15.69
C ARG A 2 -1.80 9.37 -14.23
N ARG A 3 -2.65 8.39 -13.94
CA ARG A 3 -2.83 7.81 -12.60
C ARG A 3 -1.89 6.62 -12.44
N VAL A 4 -1.12 6.61 -11.36
CA VAL A 4 -0.16 5.53 -11.07
C VAL A 4 -0.42 4.98 -9.68
N ASN A 5 -0.60 3.67 -9.57
CA ASN A 5 -0.67 2.97 -8.29
C ASN A 5 0.67 2.27 -8.01
N LEU A 6 1.28 2.59 -6.88
CA LEU A 6 2.52 2.02 -6.40
C LEU A 6 2.28 1.19 -5.14
N ILE A 7 2.67 -0.08 -5.16
CA ILE A 7 2.57 -0.98 -4.01
C ILE A 7 3.96 -1.45 -3.59
N PRO A 8 4.54 -0.85 -2.52
CA PRO A 8 5.77 -1.33 -1.92
C PRO A 8 5.48 -2.59 -1.08
N MET A 9 6.04 -3.73 -1.50
CA MET A 9 5.81 -5.03 -0.85
C MET A 9 7.11 -5.82 -0.66
N ALA A 10 8.18 -5.12 -0.31
CA ALA A 10 9.52 -5.67 -0.11
C ALA A 10 9.80 -6.11 1.34
N GLY A 11 8.82 -6.06 2.24
CA GLY A 11 8.95 -6.52 3.62
C GLY A 11 9.00 -8.05 3.74
N GLU A 12 9.57 -8.56 4.83
CA GLU A 12 9.68 -10.01 5.08
C GLU A 12 8.36 -10.65 5.47
N GLY A 13 7.45 -9.90 6.06
CA GLY A 13 6.21 -10.48 6.61
C GLY A 13 6.46 -11.33 7.86
N GLN A 14 7.48 -11.02 8.67
CA GLN A 14 7.98 -11.85 9.78
C GLN A 14 6.85 -12.37 10.68
N ARG A 15 5.87 -11.55 11.04
CA ARG A 15 4.74 -11.97 11.87
C ARG A 15 3.92 -13.15 11.28
N PHE A 16 3.86 -13.23 9.96
CA PHE A 16 3.17 -14.35 9.29
C PHE A 16 4.05 -15.61 9.28
N ILE A 17 5.37 -15.44 9.11
CA ILE A 17 6.32 -16.54 9.21
C ILE A 17 6.28 -17.12 10.63
N ASP A 18 6.31 -16.28 11.65
CA ASP A 18 6.24 -16.66 13.06
C ASP A 18 4.89 -17.36 13.41
N ALA A 19 3.82 -17.00 12.69
CA ALA A 19 2.52 -17.63 12.78
C ALA A 19 2.40 -18.95 11.96
N GLY A 20 3.50 -19.40 11.33
CA GLY A 20 3.56 -20.68 10.62
C GLY A 20 3.15 -20.62 9.14
N TYR A 21 2.95 -19.45 8.56
CA TYR A 21 2.69 -19.33 7.13
C TYR A 21 3.95 -19.60 6.31
N THR A 22 3.86 -20.52 5.36
CA THR A 22 4.93 -20.84 4.39
C THR A 22 4.80 -20.02 3.11
N THR A 23 3.59 -19.53 2.81
CA THR A 23 3.32 -18.68 1.66
C THR A 23 3.75 -17.25 1.98
N PRO A 24 4.46 -16.55 1.08
CA PRO A 24 4.77 -15.14 1.25
C PRO A 24 3.52 -14.31 1.53
N LYS A 25 3.60 -13.40 2.51
CA LYS A 25 2.46 -12.58 2.97
C LYS A 25 1.58 -12.04 1.84
N PRO A 26 2.12 -11.42 0.76
CA PRO A 26 1.28 -10.86 -0.29
C PRO A 26 0.45 -11.89 -1.05
N LEU A 27 0.84 -13.17 -1.01
CA LEU A 27 0.17 -14.27 -1.71
C LEU A 27 -0.75 -15.11 -0.80
N ILE A 28 -0.86 -14.79 0.48
CA ILE A 28 -1.82 -15.46 1.36
C ILE A 28 -3.22 -15.27 0.80
N ASP A 29 -3.96 -16.37 0.67
CA ASP A 29 -5.33 -16.33 0.16
C ASP A 29 -6.27 -15.64 1.14
N ILE A 30 -7.03 -14.69 0.63
CA ILE A 30 -8.12 -14.01 1.34
C ILE A 30 -9.36 -14.09 0.48
N ASN A 31 -10.27 -14.99 0.85
CA ASN A 31 -11.54 -15.22 0.14
C ASN A 31 -11.36 -15.56 -1.36
N GLY A 32 -10.38 -16.39 -1.68
CA GLY A 32 -10.13 -16.86 -3.05
C GLY A 32 -9.23 -15.97 -3.91
N LEU A 33 -8.69 -14.91 -3.34
CA LEU A 33 -7.74 -14.04 -4.01
C LEU A 33 -6.48 -13.80 -3.16
N PRO A 34 -5.30 -13.63 -3.76
CA PRO A 34 -4.11 -13.19 -3.04
C PRO A 34 -4.33 -11.88 -2.29
N MET A 35 -3.80 -11.78 -1.08
CA MET A 35 -3.92 -10.59 -0.22
C MET A 35 -3.58 -9.30 -0.96
N VAL A 36 -2.49 -9.27 -1.73
CA VAL A 36 -2.09 -8.09 -2.51
C VAL A 36 -3.09 -7.74 -3.61
N VAL A 37 -3.73 -8.73 -4.23
CA VAL A 37 -4.73 -8.49 -5.27
C VAL A 37 -5.99 -7.88 -4.67
N ASN A 38 -6.44 -8.40 -3.51
CA ASN A 38 -7.55 -7.80 -2.77
C ASN A 38 -7.26 -6.35 -2.35
N ALA A 39 -6.06 -6.10 -1.82
CA ALA A 39 -5.66 -4.75 -1.43
C ALA A 39 -5.59 -3.80 -2.65
N ALA A 40 -4.95 -4.24 -3.73
CA ALA A 40 -4.84 -3.46 -4.97
C ALA A 40 -6.19 -3.13 -5.58
N ASN A 41 -7.11 -4.10 -5.65
CA ASN A 41 -8.47 -3.89 -6.19
C ASN A 41 -9.30 -2.87 -5.40
N SER A 42 -8.89 -2.50 -4.19
CA SER A 42 -9.53 -1.45 -3.39
C SER A 42 -8.99 -0.05 -3.67
N LEU A 43 -7.91 0.08 -4.42
CA LEU A 43 -7.34 1.37 -4.80
C LEU A 43 -8.11 2.00 -5.96
N PRO A 44 -7.96 3.32 -6.19
CA PRO A 44 -8.50 3.96 -7.39
C PRO A 44 -7.97 3.31 -8.66
N GLU A 45 -8.76 3.38 -9.75
CA GLU A 45 -8.29 2.96 -11.07
C GLU A 45 -7.04 3.74 -11.48
N ALA A 46 -6.12 3.05 -12.17
CA ALA A 46 -4.86 3.64 -12.59
C ALA A 46 -4.47 3.18 -14.00
N ASP A 47 -3.81 4.09 -14.72
CA ASP A 47 -3.23 3.81 -16.04
C ASP A 47 -1.98 2.92 -15.94
N GLN A 48 -1.30 2.97 -14.79
CA GLN A 48 -0.08 2.20 -14.54
C GLN A 48 -0.04 1.65 -13.12
N TRP A 49 0.33 0.39 -13.02
CA TRP A 49 0.62 -0.29 -11.75
C TRP A 49 2.12 -0.52 -11.61
N ILE A 50 2.67 -0.26 -10.43
CA ILE A 50 4.06 -0.53 -10.07
C ILE A 50 4.07 -1.32 -8.77
N PHE A 51 4.68 -2.50 -8.80
CA PHE A 51 4.88 -3.33 -7.61
C PHE A 51 6.37 -3.44 -7.32
N VAL A 52 6.77 -3.20 -6.08
CA VAL A 52 8.17 -3.40 -5.65
C VAL A 52 8.23 -4.67 -4.81
N CYS A 53 8.75 -5.73 -5.40
CA CYS A 53 8.74 -7.08 -4.86
C CYS A 53 10.12 -7.50 -4.32
N ARG A 54 10.14 -8.44 -3.38
CA ARG A 54 11.38 -9.16 -3.05
C ARG A 54 11.73 -10.17 -4.14
N GLU A 55 12.99 -10.23 -4.51
CA GLU A 55 13.50 -11.23 -5.45
C GLU A 55 13.22 -12.67 -4.94
N SER A 56 13.34 -12.89 -3.64
CA SER A 56 13.01 -14.18 -3.02
C SER A 56 11.56 -14.61 -3.25
N HIS A 57 10.59 -13.69 -3.21
CA HIS A 57 9.18 -13.99 -3.47
C HIS A 57 8.92 -14.32 -4.95
N ILE A 58 9.67 -13.73 -5.86
CA ILE A 58 9.62 -14.08 -7.28
C ILE A 58 10.15 -15.51 -7.48
N LYS A 59 11.34 -15.81 -6.92
CA LYS A 59 11.99 -17.12 -7.06
C LYS A 59 11.21 -18.25 -6.40
N SER A 60 10.63 -18.02 -5.21
CA SER A 60 9.96 -19.07 -4.43
C SER A 60 8.49 -19.25 -4.78
N ALA A 61 7.80 -18.21 -5.25
CA ALA A 61 6.35 -18.21 -5.35
C ALA A 61 5.79 -17.60 -6.65
N ASN A 62 6.65 -17.20 -7.61
CA ASN A 62 6.27 -16.60 -8.90
C ASN A 62 5.27 -15.43 -8.75
N ILE A 63 5.47 -14.58 -7.74
CA ILE A 63 4.54 -13.48 -7.45
C ILE A 63 4.40 -12.50 -8.63
N ASP A 64 5.45 -12.34 -9.42
CA ASP A 64 5.46 -11.54 -10.64
C ASP A 64 4.43 -12.04 -11.67
N LYS A 65 4.31 -13.36 -11.85
CA LYS A 65 3.33 -13.95 -12.77
C LYS A 65 1.90 -13.71 -12.28
N VAL A 66 1.66 -13.86 -10.98
CA VAL A 66 0.35 -13.60 -10.37
C VAL A 66 -0.04 -12.14 -10.59
N LEU A 67 0.88 -11.21 -10.32
CA LEU A 67 0.63 -9.78 -10.50
C LEU A 67 0.40 -9.40 -11.97
N MET A 68 1.22 -9.89 -12.90
CA MET A 68 1.03 -9.62 -14.33
C MET A 68 -0.27 -10.21 -14.89
N GLN A 69 -0.74 -11.33 -14.34
CA GLN A 69 -2.03 -11.91 -14.70
C GLN A 69 -3.21 -11.05 -14.22
N CYS A 70 -3.14 -10.51 -13.00
CA CYS A 70 -4.20 -9.69 -12.43
C CYS A 70 -4.14 -8.22 -12.89
N PHE A 71 -2.94 -7.72 -13.18
CA PHE A 71 -2.68 -6.34 -13.59
C PHE A 71 -1.82 -6.33 -14.87
N PRO A 72 -2.43 -6.58 -16.06
CA PRO A 72 -1.70 -6.61 -17.31
C PRO A 72 -0.94 -5.30 -17.56
N GLY A 73 0.34 -5.39 -17.93
CA GLY A 73 1.19 -4.22 -18.12
C GLY A 73 1.78 -3.61 -16.84
N ALA A 74 1.57 -4.25 -15.69
CA ALA A 74 2.19 -3.81 -14.44
C ALA A 74 3.73 -3.87 -14.53
N LEU A 75 4.39 -2.86 -13.97
CA LEU A 75 5.84 -2.84 -13.78
C LEU A 75 6.19 -3.54 -12.47
N ILE A 76 7.05 -4.55 -12.56
CA ILE A 76 7.55 -5.27 -11.39
C ILE A 76 9.01 -4.87 -11.16
N LEU A 77 9.24 -4.13 -10.07
CA LEU A 77 10.59 -3.80 -9.59
C LEU A 77 11.01 -4.81 -8.53
N THR A 78 12.26 -5.20 -8.54
CA THR A 78 12.78 -6.22 -7.63
C THR A 78 13.85 -5.69 -6.71
N VAL A 79 13.83 -6.15 -5.46
CA VAL A 79 14.85 -5.88 -4.48
C VAL A 79 15.38 -7.19 -3.89
N ASN A 80 16.68 -7.28 -3.74
CA ASN A 80 17.36 -8.45 -3.15
C ASN A 80 17.65 -8.29 -1.66
N GLN A 81 17.51 -7.07 -1.12
CA GLN A 81 17.76 -6.74 0.28
C GLN A 81 16.56 -5.99 0.87
N LEU A 82 16.45 -5.99 2.20
CA LEU A 82 15.52 -5.13 2.90
C LEU A 82 15.91 -3.67 2.72
N THR A 83 14.94 -2.86 2.43
CA THR A 83 15.10 -1.40 2.44
C THR A 83 14.98 -0.86 3.86
N ALA A 84 15.43 0.36 4.09
CA ALA A 84 15.34 1.03 5.39
C ALA A 84 13.89 1.40 5.80
N GLY A 85 12.89 1.02 5.01
CA GLY A 85 11.48 1.23 5.30
C GLY A 85 10.64 1.42 4.04
N GLN A 86 9.34 1.59 4.24
CA GLN A 86 8.37 1.64 3.13
C GLN A 86 8.65 2.80 2.17
N VAL A 87 9.01 3.98 2.68
CA VAL A 87 9.35 5.14 1.86
C VAL A 87 10.57 4.85 0.98
N CYS A 88 11.61 4.23 1.54
CA CYS A 88 12.79 3.84 0.76
C CYS A 88 12.45 2.82 -0.34
N THR A 89 11.50 1.93 -0.07
CA THR A 89 10.97 1.01 -1.10
C THR A 89 10.25 1.77 -2.21
N CYS A 90 9.42 2.77 -1.86
CA CYS A 90 8.72 3.60 -2.84
C CYS A 90 9.69 4.39 -3.73
N LEU A 91 10.77 4.90 -3.16
CA LEU A 91 11.77 5.69 -3.90
C LEU A 91 12.45 4.90 -5.02
N LEU A 92 12.45 3.57 -4.98
CA LEU A 92 12.97 2.73 -6.08
C LEU A 92 12.13 2.84 -7.36
N ALA A 93 10.88 3.31 -7.24
CA ALA A 93 10.02 3.56 -8.38
C ALA A 93 10.19 4.96 -9.00
N ARG A 94 11.04 5.82 -8.42
CA ARG A 94 11.16 7.25 -8.78
C ARG A 94 11.39 7.46 -10.29
N ASP A 95 12.28 6.69 -10.90
CA ASP A 95 12.66 6.88 -12.31
C ASP A 95 11.57 6.44 -13.30
N TYR A 96 10.50 5.80 -12.80
CA TYR A 96 9.33 5.36 -13.56
C TYR A 96 8.13 6.30 -13.40
N LEU A 97 8.26 7.32 -12.54
CA LEU A 97 7.24 8.32 -12.26
C LEU A 97 7.56 9.62 -13.01
N ARG A 98 6.52 10.33 -13.39
CA ARG A 98 6.60 11.67 -13.98
C ARG A 98 6.18 12.70 -12.94
N MET A 99 6.66 13.93 -13.09
CA MET A 99 6.31 15.03 -12.15
C MET A 99 4.82 15.38 -12.15
N ASP A 100 4.12 15.07 -13.23
CA ASP A 100 2.69 15.31 -13.40
C ASP A 100 1.81 14.08 -13.16
N ASP A 101 2.39 12.96 -12.70
CA ASP A 101 1.63 11.77 -12.34
C ASP A 101 0.83 11.99 -11.05
N GLN A 102 -0.39 11.47 -11.06
CA GLN A 102 -1.22 11.32 -9.87
C GLN A 102 -0.87 9.99 -9.19
N LEU A 103 -0.01 10.06 -8.19
CA LEU A 103 0.53 8.88 -7.52
C LEU A 103 -0.34 8.46 -6.32
N THR A 104 -0.83 7.22 -6.34
CA THR A 104 -1.41 6.55 -5.18
C THR A 104 -0.44 5.51 -4.64
N ILE A 105 -0.08 5.60 -3.36
CA ILE A 105 0.74 4.60 -2.68
C ILE A 105 -0.19 3.74 -1.82
N GLY A 106 -0.31 2.47 -2.19
CA GLY A 106 -1.06 1.47 -1.44
C GLY A 106 -0.18 0.53 -0.64
N THR A 107 -0.81 -0.33 0.17
CA THR A 107 -0.13 -1.43 0.84
C THR A 107 -0.56 -2.77 0.25
N CYS A 108 0.17 -3.83 0.50
CA CYS A 108 -0.16 -5.16 -0.01
C CYS A 108 -1.14 -5.94 0.89
N ASP A 109 -1.62 -5.35 1.98
CA ASP A 109 -2.37 -6.03 3.05
C ASP A 109 -3.57 -5.25 3.61
N ASN A 110 -3.80 -4.04 3.15
CA ASN A 110 -4.95 -3.23 3.58
C ASN A 110 -5.82 -2.88 2.39
N GLY A 111 -7.03 -3.41 2.38
CA GLY A 111 -8.10 -2.93 1.50
C GLY A 111 -8.84 -1.77 2.16
N MET A 112 -9.45 -0.91 1.35
CA MET A 112 -10.23 0.22 1.82
C MET A 112 -11.55 0.35 1.06
N LYS A 113 -12.54 0.94 1.74
CA LYS A 113 -13.79 1.38 1.12
C LYS A 113 -13.89 2.89 1.30
N TYR A 114 -14.16 3.60 0.23
CA TYR A 114 -14.28 5.05 0.24
C TYR A 114 -15.31 5.51 -0.80
N ASP A 115 -15.74 6.76 -0.67
CA ASP A 115 -16.64 7.40 -1.63
C ASP A 115 -15.80 7.91 -2.81
N TYR A 116 -16.00 7.30 -3.98
CA TYR A 116 -15.27 7.62 -5.21
C TYR A 116 -15.53 9.06 -5.67
N ASN A 117 -16.75 9.57 -5.55
CA ASN A 117 -17.07 10.93 -5.96
C ASN A 117 -16.37 11.96 -5.07
N LYS A 118 -16.37 11.70 -3.76
CA LYS A 118 -15.66 12.54 -2.81
C LYS A 118 -14.14 12.48 -3.02
N PHE A 119 -13.61 11.31 -3.33
CA PHE A 119 -12.19 11.15 -3.63
C PHE A 119 -11.79 11.97 -4.87
N ASP A 120 -12.53 11.83 -5.97
CA ASP A 120 -12.24 12.58 -7.22
C ASP A 120 -12.31 14.10 -6.99
N ASP A 121 -13.25 14.59 -6.20
CA ASP A 121 -13.35 16.00 -5.83
C ASP A 121 -12.13 16.48 -5.01
N LEU A 122 -11.68 15.66 -4.04
CA LEU A 122 -10.57 16.00 -3.16
C LEU A 122 -9.22 16.00 -3.89
N ILE A 123 -9.02 15.06 -4.82
CA ILE A 123 -7.75 14.91 -5.52
C ILE A 123 -7.43 16.09 -6.45
N TYR A 124 -8.47 16.79 -6.95
CA TYR A 124 -8.29 18.00 -7.76
C TYR A 124 -8.04 19.26 -6.93
N ARG A 125 -8.31 19.25 -5.63
CA ARG A 125 -8.24 20.42 -4.75
C ARG A 125 -7.05 20.37 -3.79
N ASN A 126 -6.36 19.25 -3.70
CA ASN A 126 -5.29 19.04 -2.73
C ASN A 126 -4.04 18.47 -3.40
N ASP A 127 -2.88 18.87 -2.93
CA ASP A 127 -1.59 18.36 -3.40
C ASP A 127 -1.29 16.96 -2.85
N ALA A 128 -1.87 16.61 -1.68
CA ALA A 128 -1.72 15.30 -1.06
C ALA A 128 -2.98 14.89 -0.28
N LEU A 129 -3.30 13.61 -0.31
CA LEU A 129 -4.38 13.00 0.47
C LEU A 129 -3.84 11.83 1.29
N ILE A 130 -4.31 11.70 2.53
CA ILE A 130 -4.01 10.57 3.41
C ILE A 130 -5.32 9.87 3.74
N TRP A 131 -5.44 8.59 3.39
CA TRP A 131 -6.57 7.78 3.83
C TRP A 131 -6.40 7.41 5.31
N THR A 132 -7.40 7.76 6.09
CA THR A 132 -7.47 7.43 7.50
C THR A 132 -8.76 6.67 7.82
N PHE A 133 -8.80 6.01 8.95
CA PHE A 133 -9.98 5.35 9.46
C PHE A 133 -10.12 5.58 10.97
N ARG A 134 -11.33 5.39 11.50
CA ARG A 134 -11.63 5.52 12.92
C ARG A 134 -12.45 4.32 13.41
N GLY A 135 -12.45 4.10 14.71
CA GLY A 135 -13.35 3.13 15.34
C GLY A 135 -13.01 1.65 15.13
N HIS A 136 -11.85 1.32 14.64
CA HIS A 136 -11.45 -0.07 14.48
C HIS A 136 -10.96 -0.65 15.81
N SER A 137 -11.56 -1.77 16.24
CA SER A 137 -11.28 -2.36 17.57
C SER A 137 -9.80 -2.74 17.78
N THR A 138 -9.08 -3.15 16.73
CA THR A 138 -7.66 -3.50 16.85
C THR A 138 -6.76 -2.31 17.11
N VAL A 139 -7.18 -1.09 16.78
CA VAL A 139 -6.43 0.15 17.11
C VAL A 139 -6.35 0.34 18.63
N LEU A 140 -7.47 0.10 19.31
CA LEU A 140 -7.53 0.20 20.80
C LEU A 140 -6.68 -0.88 21.47
N GLN A 141 -6.62 -2.08 20.88
CA GLN A 141 -5.84 -3.19 21.42
C GLN A 141 -4.34 -3.03 21.20
N ASN A 142 -3.94 -2.50 20.07
CA ASN A 142 -2.54 -2.40 19.64
C ASN A 142 -2.24 -1.06 18.94
N PRO A 143 -2.33 0.08 19.64
CA PRO A 143 -2.19 1.40 19.05
C PRO A 143 -0.82 1.63 18.38
N SER A 144 0.24 1.04 18.93
CA SER A 144 1.60 1.13 18.40
C SER A 144 1.83 0.38 17.07
N MET A 145 0.82 -0.32 16.55
CA MET A 145 0.91 -0.97 15.23
C MET A 145 0.56 -0.01 14.08
N TYR A 146 -0.06 1.13 14.38
CA TYR A 146 -0.63 2.04 13.38
C TYR A 146 0.17 3.33 13.24
N GLY A 147 0.05 3.96 12.07
CA GLY A 147 0.34 5.37 11.90
C GLY A 147 -0.85 6.20 12.38
N TRP A 148 -0.58 7.37 12.91
CA TRP A 148 -1.58 8.29 13.46
C TRP A 148 -1.57 9.60 12.70
N VAL A 149 -2.75 10.15 12.48
CA VAL A 149 -2.94 11.44 11.80
C VAL A 149 -3.89 12.28 12.64
N GLU A 150 -3.42 13.43 13.06
CA GLU A 150 -4.26 14.47 13.65
C GLU A 150 -4.80 15.38 12.56
N VAL A 151 -6.08 15.74 12.64
CA VAL A 151 -6.73 16.58 11.63
C VAL A 151 -7.46 17.74 12.29
N ASP A 152 -7.51 18.88 11.62
CA ASP A 152 -8.35 20.01 12.03
C ASP A 152 -9.84 19.78 11.67
N LYS A 153 -10.65 20.80 11.90
CA LYS A 153 -12.11 20.76 11.64
C LYS A 153 -12.43 20.67 10.15
N GLU A 154 -11.56 21.15 9.31
CA GLU A 154 -11.65 21.15 7.85
C GLU A 154 -11.18 19.82 7.26
N GLY A 155 -10.52 18.96 8.06
CA GLY A 155 -9.98 17.66 7.64
C GLY A 155 -8.56 17.73 7.12
N SER A 156 -7.86 18.85 7.30
CA SER A 156 -6.44 19.00 6.95
C SER A 156 -5.57 18.34 8.02
N ALA A 157 -4.54 17.60 7.58
CA ALA A 157 -3.61 16.96 8.50
C ALA A 157 -2.73 17.99 9.20
N THR A 158 -2.78 18.03 10.53
CA THR A 158 -1.99 18.94 11.39
C THR A 158 -0.82 18.24 12.07
N GLY A 159 -0.89 16.91 12.18
CA GLY A 159 0.16 16.09 12.76
C GLY A 159 0.14 14.67 12.23
N VAL A 160 1.32 14.07 12.13
CA VAL A 160 1.47 12.65 11.79
C VAL A 160 2.46 11.99 12.72
N SER A 161 2.21 10.74 13.07
CA SER A 161 3.10 9.95 13.90
C SER A 161 3.15 8.50 13.42
N CYS A 162 4.29 7.87 13.60
CA CYS A 162 4.47 6.45 13.32
C CYS A 162 4.52 5.68 14.63
N LYS A 163 3.55 4.77 14.83
CA LYS A 163 3.47 3.87 15.98
C LYS A 163 3.32 4.55 17.36
N MET A 164 3.04 5.83 17.40
CA MET A 164 2.81 6.57 18.62
C MET A 164 1.49 7.33 18.51
N PRO A 165 0.48 7.03 19.33
CA PRO A 165 -0.78 7.76 19.33
C PRO A 165 -0.57 9.26 19.59
N ILE A 166 -1.19 10.10 18.78
CA ILE A 166 -1.22 11.57 18.92
C ILE A 166 -2.63 12.14 18.84
N SER A 167 -3.61 11.28 18.59
CA SER A 167 -5.05 11.61 18.57
C SER A 167 -5.85 10.49 19.21
N ASP A 168 -7.10 10.77 19.62
CA ASP A 168 -8.05 9.79 20.13
C ASP A 168 -8.74 8.99 19.03
#